data_ff7decfa86422b55a27a0a9fbd5efc7d
#
_entry.id   ff7decfa86422b55a27a0a9fbd5efc7d
#
_cell.length_a   1.000
_cell.length_b   1.000
_cell.length_c   1.000
_cell.angle_alpha   90.00
_cell.angle_beta   90.00
_cell.angle_gamma   90.00
#
_symmetry.space_group_name_H-M   'P 1'
#
loop_
_entity.id
_entity.type
_entity.pdbx_description
1 polymer ?
#
loop_
_entity_poly.entity_id
_entity_poly.type
_entity_poly.pdbx_seq_one_letter_code
_entity_poly.pdbx_strand_id
1 'polypeptide(L)'
;MHDIIIIGAGVAGCACARELSRYSVDILVLDKAEDVCCGTSKANSAIVHAGYDAAHGSLMAKLNVEGSRRMPALAKELDFAYAQCGSLVVCLSEEDRPALQKLYENGIANGVEGLRIIERDELAAMEPNVSDQAVAALWAPTGGIVCPFGLTYALAENAAKNGVQFQFNTAVTGLHPLADGRGWAIETDRGTLEARCIVNAAGVYADVLHNMADADHPMKITARRGDYFLLDHTAGQHVRHTVFQLPGKYGKGVLVTPTVHGNLLIGPTAIDVEDKEATATTAAGLDEVRAKAGLAVRDLPLRQTITSFAGLRAHEARHDFFIGEIAPGFVDCAAIESPGLSSAPAIGAMVADIVRDSLHLKENPAFDPTRKGILDPKTLDFAARAELIKQNPAYGQIICRCESVTEGEIVDAIHRVPGARSLDGVKRRTRAGMGRCQAGFCSPRVMEILARELGVDQSEITKSGGNSKIIVGTNKDTF
;
A
#
# COMPACT_ATOMS: atom_id res chain seq x y z
N MET A 1 -23.81 2.41 -19.37
CA MET A 1 -23.91 2.77 -17.93
C MET A 1 -23.45 1.58 -17.13
N HIS A 2 -22.41 1.73 -16.31
CA HIS A 2 -21.91 0.71 -15.38
C HIS A 2 -22.83 0.62 -14.17
N ASP A 3 -22.82 -0.52 -13.48
CA ASP A 3 -23.49 -0.58 -12.17
C ASP A 3 -22.68 0.20 -11.12
N ILE A 4 -21.35 -0.03 -11.06
CA ILE A 4 -20.46 0.60 -10.08
C ILE A 4 -19.21 1.12 -10.79
N ILE A 5 -18.84 2.37 -10.50
CA ILE A 5 -17.51 2.91 -10.82
C ILE A 5 -16.77 3.23 -9.52
N ILE A 6 -15.59 2.63 -9.35
CA ILE A 6 -14.68 2.91 -8.23
C ILE A 6 -13.60 3.87 -8.73
N ILE A 7 -13.42 5.00 -8.05
CA ILE A 7 -12.43 6.01 -8.41
C ILE A 7 -11.22 5.89 -7.49
N GLY A 8 -10.11 5.41 -8.05
CA GLY A 8 -8.85 5.16 -7.35
C GLY A 8 -8.50 3.68 -7.24
N ALA A 9 -7.34 3.28 -7.81
CA ALA A 9 -6.79 1.94 -7.77
C ALA A 9 -5.67 1.80 -6.70
N GLY A 10 -5.80 2.49 -5.57
CA GLY A 10 -5.04 2.27 -4.35
C GLY A 10 -5.53 1.04 -3.59
N VAL A 11 -4.91 0.73 -2.43
CA VAL A 11 -5.27 -0.45 -1.64
C VAL A 11 -6.73 -0.47 -1.20
N ALA A 12 -7.31 0.71 -0.87
CA ALA A 12 -8.72 0.81 -0.48
C ALA A 12 -9.65 0.52 -1.66
N GLY A 13 -9.43 1.17 -2.82
CA GLY A 13 -10.24 0.93 -4.02
C GLY A 13 -10.13 -0.51 -4.53
N CYS A 14 -8.93 -1.12 -4.51
CA CYS A 14 -8.75 -2.52 -4.89
C CYS A 14 -9.42 -3.49 -3.90
N ALA A 15 -9.45 -3.15 -2.59
CA ALA A 15 -10.17 -3.93 -1.60
C ALA A 15 -11.70 -3.84 -1.83
N CYS A 16 -12.22 -2.65 -2.12
CA CYS A 16 -13.62 -2.44 -2.48
C CYS A 16 -13.96 -3.23 -3.77
N ALA A 17 -13.12 -3.15 -4.80
CA ALA A 17 -13.32 -3.85 -6.06
C ALA A 17 -13.41 -5.38 -5.86
N ARG A 18 -12.50 -5.96 -5.07
CA ARG A 18 -12.51 -7.38 -4.74
C ARG A 18 -13.76 -7.79 -3.98
N GLU A 19 -14.12 -7.08 -2.93
CA GLU A 19 -15.28 -7.45 -2.13
C GLU A 19 -16.60 -7.26 -2.90
N LEU A 20 -16.71 -6.22 -3.74
CA LEU A 20 -17.86 -6.01 -4.62
C LEU A 20 -17.95 -7.06 -5.73
N SER A 21 -16.84 -7.64 -6.20
CA SER A 21 -16.85 -8.71 -7.20
C SER A 21 -17.47 -10.04 -6.71
N ARG A 22 -17.76 -10.14 -5.39
CA ARG A 22 -18.58 -11.22 -4.81
C ARG A 22 -20.04 -11.17 -5.26
N TYR A 23 -20.45 -10.09 -5.89
CA TYR A 23 -21.81 -9.89 -6.37
C TYR A 23 -21.85 -9.90 -7.90
N SER A 24 -23.03 -10.27 -8.45
CA SER A 24 -23.30 -10.27 -9.90
C SER A 24 -23.57 -8.84 -10.36
N VAL A 25 -22.51 -8.06 -10.61
CA VAL A 25 -22.56 -6.62 -10.87
C VAL A 25 -21.40 -6.20 -11.80
N ASP A 26 -21.64 -5.23 -12.69
CA ASP A 26 -20.61 -4.67 -13.58
C ASP A 26 -19.82 -3.58 -12.85
N ILE A 27 -18.50 -3.78 -12.72
CA ILE A 27 -17.61 -2.90 -11.97
C ILE A 27 -16.48 -2.41 -12.87
N LEU A 28 -16.29 -1.08 -12.91
CA LEU A 28 -15.15 -0.43 -13.51
C LEU A 28 -14.35 0.33 -12.44
N VAL A 29 -13.03 0.10 -12.38
CA VAL A 29 -12.10 0.89 -11.57
C VAL A 29 -11.37 1.89 -12.45
N LEU A 30 -11.44 3.18 -12.09
CA LEU A 30 -10.73 4.27 -12.76
C LEU A 30 -9.53 4.71 -11.91
N ASP A 31 -8.39 4.98 -12.57
CA ASP A 31 -7.28 5.68 -11.93
C ASP A 31 -6.62 6.66 -12.92
N LYS A 32 -6.23 7.84 -12.42
CA LYS A 32 -5.48 8.84 -13.19
C LYS A 32 -4.07 8.37 -13.55
N ALA A 33 -3.51 7.44 -12.76
CA ALA A 33 -2.19 6.87 -12.98
C ALA A 33 -2.20 5.72 -13.99
N GLU A 34 -1.02 5.28 -14.40
CA GLU A 34 -0.83 4.22 -15.39
C GLU A 34 -1.12 2.80 -14.90
N ASP A 35 -1.22 2.62 -13.57
CA ASP A 35 -1.23 1.30 -12.95
C ASP A 35 -1.87 1.36 -11.56
N VAL A 36 -2.14 0.21 -11.01
CA VAL A 36 -2.52 -0.01 -9.62
C VAL A 36 -1.38 0.43 -8.68
N CYS A 37 -1.73 0.85 -7.46
CA CYS A 37 -0.73 1.12 -6.42
C CYS A 37 0.25 2.26 -6.77
N CYS A 38 -0.22 3.32 -7.41
CA CYS A 38 0.62 4.46 -7.81
C CYS A 38 0.65 5.61 -6.80
N GLY A 39 -0.34 5.70 -5.90
CA GLY A 39 -0.44 6.72 -4.84
C GLY A 39 0.22 6.32 -3.52
N THR A 40 -0.40 6.68 -2.40
CA THR A 40 0.05 6.40 -1.02
C THR A 40 0.32 4.91 -0.76
N SER A 41 -0.40 4.02 -1.43
CA SER A 41 -0.26 2.57 -1.27
C SER A 41 1.14 2.05 -1.62
N LYS A 42 1.91 2.72 -2.47
CA LYS A 42 3.31 2.36 -2.79
C LYS A 42 4.35 2.96 -1.82
N ALA A 43 3.96 3.92 -0.97
CA ALA A 43 4.89 4.74 -0.19
C ALA A 43 4.39 4.90 1.26
N ASN A 44 4.57 3.85 2.06
CA ASN A 44 4.14 3.75 3.45
C ASN A 44 5.09 2.84 4.24
N SER A 45 4.78 2.62 5.52
CA SER A 45 5.62 1.83 6.44
C SER A 45 5.50 0.31 6.25
N ALA A 46 4.63 -0.18 5.38
CA ALA A 46 4.40 -1.61 5.14
C ALA A 46 3.97 -2.42 6.38
N ILE A 47 3.32 -1.78 7.35
CA ILE A 47 2.96 -2.36 8.65
C ILE A 47 1.49 -2.78 8.67
N VAL A 48 1.24 -3.94 9.23
CA VAL A 48 -0.08 -4.38 9.70
C VAL A 48 -0.16 -4.06 11.19
N HIS A 49 -0.81 -2.93 11.51
CA HIS A 49 -0.97 -2.44 12.87
C HIS A 49 -1.94 -3.31 13.67
N ALA A 50 -1.59 -3.63 14.91
CA ALA A 50 -2.42 -4.47 15.79
C ALA A 50 -3.76 -3.82 16.19
N GLY A 51 -3.81 -2.46 16.30
CA GLY A 51 -5.06 -1.74 16.62
C GLY A 51 -5.09 -1.01 17.96
N TYR A 52 -3.96 -0.92 18.66
CA TYR A 52 -3.89 -0.31 19.99
C TYR A 52 -3.93 1.21 20.01
N ASP A 53 -3.64 1.89 18.91
CA ASP A 53 -3.37 3.33 18.85
C ASP A 53 -4.61 4.18 18.53
N ALA A 54 -5.46 3.75 17.60
CA ALA A 54 -6.65 4.49 17.23
C ALA A 54 -7.62 4.60 18.41
N ALA A 55 -8.27 5.76 18.54
CA ALA A 55 -9.17 6.05 19.65
C ALA A 55 -10.31 5.02 19.74
N HIS A 56 -10.56 4.50 20.93
CA HIS A 56 -11.63 3.54 21.13
C HIS A 56 -12.99 4.12 20.71
N GLY A 57 -13.77 3.30 20.01
CA GLY A 57 -15.07 3.69 19.46
C GLY A 57 -15.00 4.34 18.06
N SER A 58 -13.81 4.73 17.57
CA SER A 58 -13.65 5.25 16.21
C SER A 58 -13.82 4.16 15.15
N LEU A 59 -14.19 4.56 13.95
CA LEU A 59 -14.24 3.66 12.79
C LEU A 59 -12.85 3.11 12.45
N MET A 60 -11.84 3.96 12.58
CA MET A 60 -10.42 3.61 12.41
C MET A 60 -10.01 2.46 13.35
N ALA A 61 -10.36 2.52 14.64
CA ALA A 61 -10.05 1.47 15.60
C ALA A 61 -10.72 0.14 15.22
N LYS A 62 -12.03 0.17 14.94
CA LYS A 62 -12.81 -1.00 14.53
C LYS A 62 -12.23 -1.67 13.30
N LEU A 63 -12.03 -0.90 12.23
CA LEU A 63 -11.57 -1.45 10.96
C LEU A 63 -10.10 -1.86 10.98
N ASN A 64 -9.27 -1.25 11.84
CA ASN A 64 -7.88 -1.69 12.01
C ASN A 64 -7.81 -3.08 12.65
N VAL A 65 -8.47 -3.30 13.76
CA VAL A 65 -8.46 -4.61 14.46
C VAL A 65 -9.03 -5.69 13.55
N GLU A 66 -10.15 -5.42 12.88
CA GLU A 66 -10.78 -6.35 11.96
C GLU A 66 -9.90 -6.66 10.74
N GLY A 67 -9.32 -5.64 10.11
CA GLY A 67 -8.44 -5.81 8.96
C GLY A 67 -7.16 -6.57 9.32
N SER A 68 -6.58 -6.27 10.49
CA SER A 68 -5.41 -6.99 11.01
C SER A 68 -5.71 -8.49 11.22
N ARG A 69 -6.87 -8.84 11.77
CA ARG A 69 -7.30 -10.24 11.93
C ARG A 69 -7.46 -10.97 10.60
N ARG A 70 -7.97 -10.29 9.57
CA ARG A 70 -8.17 -10.88 8.23
C ARG A 70 -6.87 -11.08 7.47
N MET A 71 -5.83 -10.29 7.75
CA MET A 71 -4.61 -10.23 6.94
C MET A 71 -3.90 -11.57 6.75
N PRO A 72 -3.69 -12.42 7.79
CA PRO A 72 -3.01 -13.71 7.62
C PRO A 72 -3.73 -14.68 6.68
N ALA A 73 -5.07 -14.76 6.79
CA ALA A 73 -5.88 -15.60 5.92
C ALA A 73 -5.89 -15.07 4.48
N LEU A 74 -6.05 -13.76 4.33
CA LEU A 74 -6.04 -13.10 3.02
C LEU A 74 -4.68 -13.24 2.32
N ALA A 75 -3.57 -13.13 3.06
CA ALA A 75 -2.24 -13.32 2.50
C ALA A 75 -2.04 -14.72 1.92
N LYS A 76 -2.57 -15.75 2.60
CA LYS A 76 -2.55 -17.13 2.12
C LYS A 76 -3.49 -17.35 0.92
N GLU A 77 -4.70 -16.78 0.96
CA GLU A 77 -5.72 -16.91 -0.09
C GLU A 77 -5.28 -16.26 -1.39
N LEU A 78 -4.66 -15.08 -1.30
CA LEU A 78 -4.24 -14.28 -2.45
C LEU A 78 -2.73 -14.39 -2.77
N ASP A 79 -1.99 -15.18 -2.03
CA ASP A 79 -0.57 -15.47 -2.25
C ASP A 79 0.27 -14.19 -2.40
N PHE A 80 0.37 -13.42 -1.30
CA PHE A 80 1.25 -12.26 -1.18
C PHE A 80 2.06 -12.30 0.12
N ALA A 81 3.22 -11.63 0.12
CA ALA A 81 4.16 -11.67 1.24
C ALA A 81 3.61 -10.91 2.45
N TYR A 82 3.49 -11.63 3.58
CA TYR A 82 3.09 -11.17 4.90
C TYR A 82 3.88 -11.91 5.98
N ALA A 83 4.22 -11.24 7.07
CA ALA A 83 4.83 -11.86 8.25
C ALA A 83 4.29 -11.23 9.53
N GLN A 84 3.84 -12.07 10.47
CA GLN A 84 3.41 -11.64 11.79
C GLN A 84 4.64 -11.59 12.71
N CYS A 85 5.35 -10.47 12.70
CA CYS A 85 6.56 -10.29 13.51
C CYS A 85 6.29 -9.61 14.86
N GLY A 86 5.07 -9.14 15.10
CA GLY A 86 4.74 -8.34 16.27
C GLY A 86 5.27 -6.91 16.21
N SER A 87 4.85 -6.09 17.18
CA SER A 87 5.33 -4.73 17.33
C SER A 87 5.58 -4.36 18.79
N LEU A 88 6.54 -3.47 19.00
CA LEU A 88 6.97 -2.94 20.29
C LEU A 88 6.79 -1.42 20.29
N VAL A 89 6.06 -0.87 21.27
CA VAL A 89 6.06 0.57 21.51
C VAL A 89 6.93 0.85 22.72
N VAL A 90 8.12 1.39 22.48
CA VAL A 90 9.16 1.55 23.49
C VAL A 90 8.88 2.77 24.37
N CYS A 91 8.95 2.57 25.69
CA CYS A 91 8.93 3.61 26.72
C CYS A 91 10.39 3.92 27.13
N LEU A 92 10.82 5.17 26.99
CA LEU A 92 12.21 5.59 27.19
C LEU A 92 12.47 6.17 28.58
N SER A 93 11.44 6.40 29.39
CA SER A 93 11.58 6.91 30.75
C SER A 93 10.50 6.35 31.67
N GLU A 94 10.77 6.33 32.99
CA GLU A 94 9.76 5.98 33.99
C GLU A 94 8.60 6.99 34.03
N GLU A 95 8.87 8.24 33.66
CA GLU A 95 7.87 9.32 33.60
C GLU A 95 6.82 9.09 32.51
N ASP A 96 7.18 8.37 31.45
CA ASP A 96 6.31 8.06 30.31
C ASP A 96 5.46 6.80 30.53
N ARG A 97 5.67 6.01 31.62
CA ARG A 97 4.90 4.80 31.90
C ARG A 97 3.37 5.02 31.94
N PRO A 98 2.85 6.13 32.47
CA PRO A 98 1.39 6.37 32.42
C PRO A 98 0.86 6.49 31.00
N ALA A 99 1.64 7.02 30.04
CA ALA A 99 1.25 7.08 28.64
C ALA A 99 1.28 5.69 27.99
N LEU A 100 2.26 4.83 28.34
CA LEU A 100 2.31 3.44 27.92
C LEU A 100 1.11 2.65 28.45
N GLN A 101 0.76 2.84 29.73
CA GLN A 101 -0.40 2.20 30.37
C GLN A 101 -1.71 2.61 29.69
N LYS A 102 -1.88 3.89 29.41
CA LYS A 102 -3.06 4.39 28.68
C LYS A 102 -3.18 3.77 27.28
N LEU A 103 -2.05 3.61 26.58
CA LEU A 103 -2.02 2.97 25.25
C LEU A 103 -2.41 1.49 25.34
N TYR A 104 -1.93 0.79 26.38
CA TYR A 104 -2.33 -0.59 26.68
C TYR A 104 -3.85 -0.70 26.93
N GLU A 105 -4.41 0.15 27.78
CA GLU A 105 -5.84 0.16 28.10
C GLU A 105 -6.70 0.43 26.86
N ASN A 106 -6.29 1.39 26.03
CA ASN A 106 -6.95 1.67 24.76
C ASN A 106 -6.92 0.45 23.83
N GLY A 107 -5.77 -0.24 23.72
CA GLY A 107 -5.65 -1.44 22.90
C GLY A 107 -6.52 -2.61 23.41
N ILE A 108 -6.63 -2.80 24.72
CA ILE A 108 -7.54 -3.78 25.32
C ILE A 108 -9.00 -3.42 25.01
N ALA A 109 -9.38 -2.15 25.15
CA ALA A 109 -10.73 -1.67 24.83
C ALA A 109 -11.06 -1.89 23.35
N ASN A 110 -10.09 -1.73 22.45
CA ASN A 110 -10.23 -2.00 21.00
C ASN A 110 -10.28 -3.51 20.67
N GLY A 111 -10.00 -4.39 21.62
CA GLY A 111 -10.02 -5.85 21.42
C GLY A 111 -8.75 -6.41 20.76
N VAL A 112 -7.59 -5.76 20.96
CA VAL A 112 -6.29 -6.29 20.51
C VAL A 112 -5.88 -7.49 21.37
N GLU A 113 -5.66 -8.63 20.72
CA GLU A 113 -5.35 -9.88 21.40
C GLU A 113 -3.88 -9.98 21.80
N GLY A 114 -3.61 -10.58 22.98
CA GLY A 114 -2.26 -10.86 23.46
C GLY A 114 -1.42 -9.64 23.83
N LEU A 115 -2.03 -8.45 23.89
CA LEU A 115 -1.36 -7.21 24.24
C LEU A 115 -0.87 -7.25 25.67
N ARG A 116 0.37 -6.85 25.93
CA ARG A 116 0.94 -6.78 27.28
C ARG A 116 2.06 -5.75 27.39
N ILE A 117 2.28 -5.22 28.58
CA ILE A 117 3.47 -4.44 28.88
C ILE A 117 4.59 -5.40 29.31
N ILE A 118 5.77 -5.24 28.71
CA ILE A 118 6.97 -6.00 29.02
C ILE A 118 8.02 -5.07 29.62
N GLU A 119 8.79 -5.61 30.57
CA GLU A 119 9.83 -4.87 31.26
C GLU A 119 11.16 -4.95 30.50
N ARG A 120 12.14 -4.14 30.93
CA ARG A 120 13.43 -3.96 30.29
C ARG A 120 14.15 -5.25 29.90
N ASP A 121 14.22 -6.21 30.83
CA ASP A 121 15.02 -7.43 30.61
C ASP A 121 14.43 -8.31 29.50
N GLU A 122 13.10 -8.46 29.50
CA GLU A 122 12.37 -9.15 28.45
C GLU A 122 12.49 -8.42 27.10
N LEU A 123 12.33 -7.08 27.12
CA LEU A 123 12.47 -6.23 25.94
C LEU A 123 13.88 -6.39 25.32
N ALA A 124 14.94 -6.33 26.11
CA ALA A 124 16.32 -6.49 25.65
C ALA A 124 16.61 -7.89 25.08
N ALA A 125 15.97 -8.94 25.64
CA ALA A 125 16.07 -10.29 25.11
C ALA A 125 15.34 -10.44 23.75
N MET A 126 14.19 -9.83 23.60
CA MET A 126 13.41 -9.82 22.35
C MET A 126 14.08 -9.00 21.26
N GLU A 127 14.58 -7.80 21.60
CA GLU A 127 15.12 -6.82 20.67
C GLU A 127 16.48 -6.29 21.16
N PRO A 128 17.59 -7.00 20.86
CA PRO A 128 18.91 -6.67 21.41
C PRO A 128 19.45 -5.28 21.06
N ASN A 129 18.96 -4.68 19.96
CA ASN A 129 19.38 -3.37 19.50
C ASN A 129 18.43 -2.22 19.96
N VAL A 130 17.48 -2.51 20.86
CA VAL A 130 16.69 -1.45 21.47
C VAL A 130 17.58 -0.51 22.30
N SER A 131 17.18 0.73 22.44
CA SER A 131 17.88 1.76 23.20
C SER A 131 18.14 1.32 24.65
N ASP A 132 19.33 1.62 25.18
CA ASP A 132 19.68 1.39 26.57
C ASP A 132 18.86 2.24 27.56
N GLN A 133 18.18 3.29 27.08
CA GLN A 133 17.25 4.12 27.86
C GLN A 133 15.87 3.48 28.01
N ALA A 134 15.55 2.43 27.21
CA ALA A 134 14.25 1.78 27.27
C ALA A 134 14.01 1.12 28.62
N VAL A 135 12.92 1.48 29.30
CA VAL A 135 12.52 0.96 30.61
C VAL A 135 11.43 -0.12 30.51
N ALA A 136 10.58 -0.03 29.49
CA ALA A 136 9.49 -0.97 29.21
C ALA A 136 9.06 -0.85 27.75
N ALA A 137 8.18 -1.74 27.28
CA ALA A 137 7.47 -1.59 26.02
C ALA A 137 6.07 -2.20 26.07
N LEU A 138 5.18 -1.69 25.22
CA LEU A 138 3.94 -2.37 24.87
C LEU A 138 4.24 -3.38 23.77
N TRP A 139 4.05 -4.66 24.08
CA TRP A 139 4.15 -5.77 23.13
C TRP A 139 2.80 -6.09 22.52
N ALA A 140 2.69 -6.04 21.18
CA ALA A 140 1.52 -6.41 20.42
C ALA A 140 1.86 -7.55 19.43
N PRO A 141 1.61 -8.83 19.80
CA PRO A 141 2.00 -9.99 19.00
C PRO A 141 1.24 -10.10 17.68
N THR A 142 0.06 -9.50 17.57
CA THR A 142 -0.76 -9.51 16.34
C THR A 142 -0.30 -8.51 15.29
N GLY A 143 0.64 -7.64 15.63
CA GLY A 143 1.28 -6.75 14.66
C GLY A 143 2.08 -7.52 13.63
N GLY A 144 2.24 -6.97 12.43
CA GLY A 144 2.99 -7.62 11.36
C GLY A 144 3.48 -6.64 10.30
N ILE A 145 4.09 -7.20 9.28
CA ILE A 145 4.59 -6.50 8.10
C ILE A 145 4.05 -7.17 6.84
N VAL A 146 3.84 -6.37 5.80
CA VAL A 146 3.24 -6.84 4.54
C VAL A 146 3.97 -6.21 3.35
N CYS A 147 3.99 -6.87 2.20
CA CYS A 147 4.35 -6.20 0.95
C CYS A 147 3.17 -5.32 0.50
N PRO A 148 3.24 -3.98 0.57
CA PRO A 148 2.10 -3.13 0.21
C PRO A 148 1.77 -3.21 -1.28
N PHE A 149 2.78 -3.42 -2.13
CA PHE A 149 2.60 -3.70 -3.56
C PHE A 149 1.89 -5.04 -3.75
N GLY A 150 2.43 -6.12 -3.15
CA GLY A 150 1.88 -7.47 -3.26
C GLY A 150 0.43 -7.54 -2.82
N LEU A 151 0.07 -6.93 -1.68
CA LEU A 151 -1.32 -6.84 -1.21
C LEU A 151 -2.22 -6.11 -2.22
N THR A 152 -1.81 -4.92 -2.70
CA THR A 152 -2.65 -4.12 -3.59
C THR A 152 -2.86 -4.81 -4.95
N TYR A 153 -1.77 -5.37 -5.54
CA TYR A 153 -1.88 -6.14 -6.78
C TYR A 153 -2.69 -7.42 -6.61
N ALA A 154 -2.53 -8.11 -5.49
CA ALA A 154 -3.29 -9.33 -5.23
C ALA A 154 -4.80 -9.07 -5.17
N LEU A 155 -5.22 -7.98 -4.53
CA LEU A 155 -6.62 -7.53 -4.51
C LEU A 155 -7.12 -7.18 -5.92
N ALA A 156 -6.35 -6.41 -6.69
CA ALA A 156 -6.71 -6.01 -8.05
C ALA A 156 -6.79 -7.19 -9.01
N GLU A 157 -5.80 -8.08 -9.00
CA GLU A 157 -5.77 -9.26 -9.86
C GLU A 157 -6.91 -10.24 -9.53
N ASN A 158 -7.24 -10.40 -8.23
CA ASN A 158 -8.39 -11.22 -7.84
C ASN A 158 -9.72 -10.57 -8.27
N ALA A 159 -9.86 -9.26 -8.12
CA ALA A 159 -11.02 -8.52 -8.63
C ALA A 159 -11.17 -8.68 -10.15
N ALA A 160 -10.08 -8.52 -10.92
CA ALA A 160 -10.08 -8.71 -12.37
C ALA A 160 -10.43 -10.14 -12.78
N LYS A 161 -9.92 -11.15 -12.06
CA LYS A 161 -10.28 -12.56 -12.24
C LYS A 161 -11.79 -12.79 -12.10
N ASN A 162 -12.45 -12.01 -11.25
CA ASN A 162 -13.88 -12.05 -11.00
C ASN A 162 -14.69 -11.02 -11.83
N GLY A 163 -14.12 -10.50 -12.92
CA GLY A 163 -14.82 -9.71 -13.92
C GLY A 163 -14.70 -8.19 -13.77
N VAL A 164 -14.01 -7.66 -12.73
CA VAL A 164 -13.79 -6.22 -12.59
C VAL A 164 -12.87 -5.70 -13.69
N GLN A 165 -13.26 -4.60 -14.31
CA GLN A 165 -12.49 -3.92 -15.34
C GLN A 165 -11.66 -2.79 -14.71
N PHE A 166 -10.47 -2.53 -15.28
CA PHE A 166 -9.58 -1.44 -14.86
C PHE A 166 -9.28 -0.54 -16.05
N GLN A 167 -9.48 0.77 -15.87
CA GLN A 167 -9.15 1.81 -16.85
C GLN A 167 -8.21 2.83 -16.22
N PHE A 168 -6.94 2.74 -16.61
CA PHE A 168 -5.86 3.62 -16.14
C PHE A 168 -5.69 4.83 -17.05
N ASN A 169 -4.83 5.80 -16.62
CA ASN A 169 -4.60 7.07 -17.28
C ASN A 169 -5.93 7.80 -17.56
N THR A 170 -6.86 7.75 -16.62
CA THR A 170 -8.20 8.32 -16.75
C THR A 170 -8.52 9.14 -15.50
N ALA A 171 -8.38 10.45 -15.61
CA ALA A 171 -8.63 11.39 -14.54
C ALA A 171 -10.10 11.82 -14.54
N VAL A 172 -10.78 11.67 -13.39
CA VAL A 172 -12.12 12.23 -13.20
C VAL A 172 -12.02 13.74 -12.98
N THR A 173 -12.78 14.51 -13.75
CA THR A 173 -12.75 15.97 -13.77
C THR A 173 -14.07 16.60 -13.32
N GLY A 174 -15.18 15.85 -13.34
CA GLY A 174 -16.49 16.33 -12.91
C GLY A 174 -17.42 15.18 -12.54
N LEU A 175 -18.38 15.47 -11.66
CA LEU A 175 -19.42 14.53 -11.21
C LEU A 175 -20.77 15.24 -11.20
N HIS A 176 -21.77 14.65 -11.85
CA HIS A 176 -23.11 15.22 -11.94
C HIS A 176 -24.16 14.12 -11.73
N PRO A 177 -25.18 14.34 -10.87
CA PRO A 177 -26.29 13.39 -10.80
C PRO A 177 -27.04 13.38 -12.14
N LEU A 178 -27.47 12.19 -12.58
CA LEU A 178 -28.29 12.04 -13.78
C LEU A 178 -29.69 12.65 -13.55
N ALA A 179 -30.24 13.27 -14.59
CA ALA A 179 -31.53 13.97 -14.52
C ALA A 179 -32.69 13.05 -14.09
N ASP A 180 -32.60 11.77 -14.35
CA ASP A 180 -33.58 10.76 -13.97
C ASP A 180 -33.40 10.17 -12.57
N GLY A 181 -32.36 10.65 -11.84
CA GLY A 181 -32.04 10.21 -10.48
C GLY A 181 -31.51 8.79 -10.37
N ARG A 182 -31.16 8.12 -11.48
CA ARG A 182 -30.74 6.70 -11.48
C ARG A 182 -29.22 6.50 -11.32
N GLY A 183 -28.47 7.54 -11.06
CA GLY A 183 -27.01 7.47 -10.89
C GLY A 183 -26.30 8.76 -11.24
N TRP A 184 -25.08 8.64 -11.73
CA TRP A 184 -24.12 9.72 -11.91
C TRP A 184 -23.51 9.71 -13.30
N ALA A 185 -23.34 10.91 -13.89
CA ALA A 185 -22.44 11.14 -15.01
C ALA A 185 -21.05 11.53 -14.46
N ILE A 186 -20.02 10.83 -14.92
CA ILE A 186 -18.63 10.98 -14.50
C ILE A 186 -17.85 11.55 -15.69
N GLU A 187 -17.50 12.83 -15.62
CA GLU A 187 -16.64 13.46 -16.62
C GLU A 187 -15.18 13.04 -16.38
N THR A 188 -14.50 12.65 -17.44
CA THR A 188 -13.08 12.31 -17.42
C THR A 188 -12.34 13.03 -18.53
N ASP A 189 -11.00 13.06 -18.47
CA ASP A 189 -10.13 13.54 -19.55
C ASP A 189 -10.21 12.69 -20.83
N ARG A 190 -10.99 11.58 -20.81
CA ARG A 190 -11.22 10.66 -21.94
C ARG A 190 -12.66 10.55 -22.40
N GLY A 191 -13.53 11.40 -21.87
CA GLY A 191 -14.97 11.38 -22.17
C GLY A 191 -15.82 11.13 -20.93
N THR A 192 -17.12 11.07 -21.11
CA THR A 192 -18.09 10.91 -20.04
C THR A 192 -18.50 9.44 -19.89
N LEU A 193 -18.52 8.96 -18.65
CA LEU A 193 -19.03 7.65 -18.25
C LEU A 193 -20.28 7.84 -17.39
N GLU A 194 -21.07 6.77 -17.25
CA GLU A 194 -22.24 6.77 -16.38
C GLU A 194 -22.21 5.55 -15.46
N ALA A 195 -22.62 5.73 -14.20
CA ALA A 195 -22.74 4.66 -13.22
C ALA A 195 -23.97 4.82 -12.33
N ARG A 196 -24.53 3.71 -11.88
CA ARG A 196 -25.60 3.72 -10.86
C ARG A 196 -25.02 4.08 -9.48
N CYS A 197 -23.80 3.67 -9.19
CA CYS A 197 -23.11 3.96 -7.94
C CYS A 197 -21.65 4.31 -8.19
N ILE A 198 -21.14 5.29 -7.43
CA ILE A 198 -19.73 5.68 -7.37
C ILE A 198 -19.17 5.28 -5.99
N VAL A 199 -17.97 4.69 -5.98
CA VAL A 199 -17.16 4.54 -4.77
C VAL A 199 -15.94 5.46 -4.88
N ASN A 200 -15.89 6.48 -4.03
CA ASN A 200 -14.79 7.43 -3.98
C ASN A 200 -13.65 6.89 -3.12
N ALA A 201 -12.65 6.27 -3.73
CA ALA A 201 -11.43 5.76 -3.08
C ALA A 201 -10.17 6.51 -3.56
N ALA A 202 -10.28 7.81 -3.87
CA ALA A 202 -9.25 8.63 -4.51
C ALA A 202 -8.10 9.08 -3.56
N GLY A 203 -8.00 8.52 -2.35
CA GLY A 203 -6.91 8.76 -1.42
C GLY A 203 -6.79 10.24 -1.02
N VAL A 204 -5.63 10.86 -1.26
CA VAL A 204 -5.42 12.28 -0.92
C VAL A 204 -6.31 13.25 -1.73
N TYR A 205 -6.97 12.78 -2.78
CA TYR A 205 -7.89 13.56 -3.61
C TYR A 205 -9.37 13.25 -3.34
N ALA A 206 -9.66 12.42 -2.35
CA ALA A 206 -11.05 12.03 -2.08
C ALA A 206 -11.93 13.20 -1.67
N ASP A 207 -11.39 14.24 -1.04
CA ASP A 207 -12.10 15.48 -0.74
C ASP A 207 -12.54 16.25 -1.99
N VAL A 208 -11.78 16.20 -3.07
CA VAL A 208 -12.14 16.85 -4.33
C VAL A 208 -13.42 16.26 -4.89
N LEU A 209 -13.50 14.93 -4.92
CA LEU A 209 -14.68 14.21 -5.42
C LEU A 209 -15.87 14.31 -4.45
N HIS A 210 -15.60 14.23 -3.14
CA HIS A 210 -16.61 14.48 -2.11
C HIS A 210 -17.30 15.82 -2.31
N ASN A 211 -16.51 16.89 -2.46
CA ASN A 211 -17.03 18.26 -2.63
C ASN A 211 -17.75 18.48 -3.96
N MET A 212 -17.52 17.65 -4.97
CA MET A 212 -18.32 17.63 -6.20
C MET A 212 -19.69 16.98 -5.98
N ALA A 213 -19.77 15.99 -5.09
CA ALA A 213 -21.00 15.26 -4.80
C ALA A 213 -21.87 15.90 -3.70
N ASP A 214 -21.21 16.51 -2.69
CA ASP A 214 -21.85 17.18 -1.55
C ASP A 214 -21.14 18.49 -1.23
N ALA A 215 -21.52 19.56 -1.91
CA ALA A 215 -20.94 20.90 -1.72
C ALA A 215 -21.43 21.59 -0.41
N ASP A 216 -22.53 21.11 0.17
CA ASP A 216 -23.10 21.69 1.40
C ASP A 216 -22.33 21.25 2.66
N HIS A 217 -21.66 20.11 2.62
CA HIS A 217 -20.87 19.58 3.73
C HIS A 217 -19.41 19.34 3.31
N PRO A 218 -18.63 20.38 3.01
CA PRO A 218 -17.32 20.21 2.39
C PRO A 218 -16.31 19.50 3.30
N MET A 219 -15.54 18.60 2.70
CA MET A 219 -14.40 17.92 3.33
C MET A 219 -13.09 18.60 2.90
N LYS A 220 -12.08 18.54 3.76
CA LYS A 220 -10.71 18.95 3.43
C LYS A 220 -9.71 17.87 3.87
N ILE A 221 -9.02 17.28 2.91
CA ILE A 221 -7.90 16.37 3.15
C ILE A 221 -6.59 17.14 3.03
N THR A 222 -5.79 17.13 4.09
CA THR A 222 -4.43 17.65 4.11
C THR A 222 -3.45 16.52 3.80
N ALA A 223 -2.60 16.72 2.82
CA ALA A 223 -1.56 15.74 2.53
C ALA A 223 -0.49 15.78 3.63
N ARG A 224 -0.35 14.68 4.40
CA ARG A 224 0.66 14.57 5.47
C ARG A 224 1.82 13.71 4.99
N ARG A 225 2.94 14.36 4.66
CA ARG A 225 4.14 13.72 4.13
C ARG A 225 4.92 12.98 5.21
N GLY A 226 5.35 11.78 4.87
CA GLY A 226 6.30 10.99 5.66
C GLY A 226 7.51 10.62 4.82
N ASP A 227 8.69 11.07 5.24
CA ASP A 227 9.98 10.75 4.64
C ASP A 227 10.56 9.48 5.26
N TYR A 228 11.20 8.62 4.44
CA TYR A 228 11.73 7.32 4.84
C TYR A 228 13.12 7.06 4.30
N PHE A 229 13.93 6.29 5.05
CA PHE A 229 15.07 5.56 4.55
C PHE A 229 14.73 4.09 4.34
N LEU A 230 15.18 3.52 3.22
CA LEU A 230 15.20 2.08 2.99
C LEU A 230 16.65 1.60 2.91
N LEU A 231 17.00 0.63 3.76
CA LEU A 231 18.34 0.07 3.84
C LEU A 231 18.40 -1.29 3.13
N ASP A 232 19.61 -1.67 2.78
CA ASP A 232 19.92 -2.94 2.12
C ASP A 232 19.53 -4.16 2.96
N HIS A 233 19.41 -5.34 2.33
CA HIS A 233 19.15 -6.62 2.99
C HIS A 233 20.14 -6.96 4.11
N THR A 234 21.38 -6.48 3.99
CA THR A 234 22.40 -6.70 5.05
C THR A 234 22.08 -5.97 6.36
N ALA A 235 21.17 -5.00 6.33
CA ALA A 235 20.63 -4.30 7.51
C ALA A 235 19.36 -4.95 8.07
N GLY A 236 18.72 -5.85 7.33
CA GLY A 236 17.37 -6.34 7.63
C GLY A 236 17.21 -7.07 8.96
N GLN A 237 18.30 -7.63 9.49
CA GLN A 237 18.34 -8.34 10.78
C GLN A 237 18.62 -7.40 11.96
N HIS A 238 18.73 -6.08 11.74
CA HIS A 238 19.06 -5.13 12.80
C HIS A 238 17.98 -5.04 13.86
N VAL A 239 16.71 -5.15 13.47
CA VAL A 239 15.56 -5.35 14.36
C VAL A 239 14.74 -6.56 13.92
N ARG A 240 14.11 -7.24 14.89
CA ARG A 240 13.29 -8.45 14.66
C ARG A 240 11.81 -8.13 14.58
N HIS A 241 11.40 -7.06 15.24
CA HIS A 241 10.02 -6.58 15.38
C HIS A 241 9.91 -5.15 14.84
N THR A 242 8.70 -4.69 14.59
CA THR A 242 8.48 -3.25 14.37
C THR A 242 8.64 -2.50 15.69
N VAL A 243 9.61 -1.59 15.75
CA VAL A 243 9.89 -0.78 16.94
C VAL A 243 9.35 0.62 16.76
N PHE A 244 8.35 0.98 17.57
CA PHE A 244 7.77 2.32 17.65
C PHE A 244 8.27 3.04 18.90
N GLN A 245 8.15 4.37 18.87
CA GLN A 245 8.18 5.20 20.08
C GLN A 245 6.75 5.45 20.57
N LEU A 246 6.59 5.85 21.83
CA LEU A 246 5.30 6.32 22.33
C LEU A 246 4.75 7.43 21.45
N PRO A 247 3.45 7.44 21.14
CA PRO A 247 2.82 8.49 20.35
C PRO A 247 3.01 9.86 20.96
N GLY A 248 3.48 10.83 20.16
CA GLY A 248 3.58 12.23 20.52
C GLY A 248 2.47 13.06 19.87
N LYS A 249 2.61 14.40 19.93
CA LYS A 249 1.65 15.35 19.37
C LYS A 249 1.27 15.08 17.90
N TYR A 250 2.18 14.50 17.12
CA TYR A 250 1.99 14.20 15.69
C TYR A 250 1.82 12.70 15.40
N GLY A 251 1.35 11.91 16.37
CA GLY A 251 1.12 10.46 16.23
C GLY A 251 2.32 9.60 16.60
N LYS A 252 2.41 8.42 16.00
CA LYS A 252 3.32 7.30 16.39
C LYS A 252 4.83 7.59 16.29
N GLY A 253 5.22 8.74 15.79
CA GLY A 253 6.63 9.09 15.61
C GLY A 253 7.36 8.26 14.55
N VAL A 254 8.70 8.37 14.55
CA VAL A 254 9.59 7.59 13.68
C VAL A 254 9.74 6.18 14.24
N LEU A 255 9.63 5.19 13.37
CA LEU A 255 9.77 3.78 13.69
C LEU A 255 10.94 3.15 12.93
N VAL A 256 11.37 1.99 13.39
CA VAL A 256 12.34 1.10 12.72
C VAL A 256 11.68 -0.25 12.57
N THR A 257 11.64 -0.79 11.34
CA THR A 257 10.94 -2.06 11.06
C THR A 257 11.67 -2.89 10.02
N PRO A 258 11.70 -4.23 10.17
CA PRO A 258 12.08 -5.08 9.06
C PRO A 258 11.02 -5.03 7.96
N THR A 259 11.35 -5.45 6.76
CA THR A 259 10.37 -5.66 5.69
C THR A 259 10.24 -7.14 5.37
N VAL A 260 9.11 -7.56 4.79
CA VAL A 260 8.90 -8.97 4.37
C VAL A 260 9.92 -9.46 3.35
N HIS A 261 10.66 -8.55 2.74
CA HIS A 261 11.70 -8.85 1.78
C HIS A 261 13.14 -8.74 2.35
N GLY A 262 13.26 -8.59 3.67
CA GLY A 262 14.56 -8.59 4.35
C GLY A 262 15.32 -7.26 4.36
N ASN A 263 14.70 -6.16 3.92
CA ASN A 263 15.27 -4.82 4.07
C ASN A 263 14.96 -4.25 5.46
N LEU A 264 15.64 -3.15 5.85
CA LEU A 264 15.28 -2.34 7.01
C LEU A 264 14.67 -1.01 6.55
N LEU A 265 13.53 -0.64 7.12
CA LEU A 265 12.84 0.61 6.85
C LEU A 265 12.84 1.50 8.09
N ILE A 266 13.17 2.78 7.91
CA ILE A 266 13.25 3.79 8.98
C ILE A 266 12.44 5.01 8.56
N GLY A 267 11.54 5.47 9.40
CA GLY A 267 10.61 6.58 9.14
C GLY A 267 9.26 6.29 9.77
N PRO A 268 8.22 7.07 9.48
CA PRO A 268 8.25 8.30 8.71
C PRO A 268 8.36 9.58 9.55
N THR A 269 8.52 10.72 8.88
CA THR A 269 8.12 12.03 9.41
C THR A 269 6.60 12.22 9.34
N ALA A 270 6.09 13.33 9.88
CA ALA A 270 4.69 13.73 9.79
C ALA A 270 4.58 15.23 9.55
N ILE A 271 4.67 15.64 8.29
CA ILE A 271 4.73 17.05 7.86
C ILE A 271 3.55 17.34 6.97
N ASP A 272 2.68 18.26 7.38
CA ASP A 272 1.55 18.70 6.57
C ASP A 272 2.05 19.57 5.40
N VAL A 273 1.58 19.26 4.19
CA VAL A 273 1.93 19.95 2.95
C VAL A 273 0.66 20.27 2.18
N GLU A 274 0.67 21.41 1.50
CA GLU A 274 -0.49 21.84 0.69
C GLU A 274 -0.54 21.09 -0.65
N ASP A 275 0.64 20.88 -1.25
CA ASP A 275 0.75 20.18 -2.53
C ASP A 275 0.55 18.66 -2.35
N LYS A 276 -0.54 18.14 -2.92
CA LYS A 276 -0.90 16.72 -2.92
C LYS A 276 -0.01 15.85 -3.85
N GLU A 277 0.95 16.46 -4.53
CA GLU A 277 1.98 15.77 -5.34
C GLU A 277 3.39 15.87 -4.72
N ALA A 278 3.55 16.47 -3.53
CA ALA A 278 4.84 16.70 -2.86
C ALA A 278 5.47 15.42 -2.31
N THR A 279 5.82 14.48 -3.20
CA THR A 279 6.42 13.18 -2.87
C THR A 279 7.96 13.17 -2.85
N ALA A 280 8.60 14.32 -3.01
CA ALA A 280 10.05 14.45 -2.85
C ALA A 280 10.45 14.41 -1.37
N THR A 281 11.50 13.66 -1.03
CA THR A 281 12.12 13.71 0.29
C THR A 281 12.87 15.03 0.50
N THR A 282 13.01 15.46 1.75
CA THR A 282 13.77 16.66 2.12
C THR A 282 14.93 16.35 3.05
N ALA A 283 16.01 17.11 2.97
CA ALA A 283 17.14 16.96 3.89
C ALA A 283 16.70 17.09 5.34
N ALA A 284 15.89 18.10 5.66
CA ALA A 284 15.36 18.30 7.01
C ALA A 284 14.49 17.11 7.49
N GLY A 285 13.63 16.57 6.64
CA GLY A 285 12.82 15.39 6.98
C GLY A 285 13.68 14.15 7.22
N LEU A 286 14.68 13.90 6.40
CA LEU A 286 15.60 12.78 6.58
C LEU A 286 16.48 12.94 7.83
N ASP A 287 16.92 14.15 8.16
CA ASP A 287 17.65 14.43 9.40
C ASP A 287 16.76 14.22 10.63
N GLU A 288 15.49 14.61 10.58
CA GLU A 288 14.50 14.31 11.62
C GLU A 288 14.34 12.80 11.82
N VAL A 289 14.18 12.03 10.72
CA VAL A 289 14.09 10.56 10.78
C VAL A 289 15.30 9.95 11.47
N ARG A 290 16.52 10.39 11.09
CA ARG A 290 17.77 9.93 11.68
C ARG A 290 17.82 10.20 13.19
N ALA A 291 17.53 11.43 13.59
CA ALA A 291 17.60 11.85 15.00
C ALA A 291 16.60 11.09 15.87
N LYS A 292 15.34 10.99 15.43
CA LYS A 292 14.28 10.33 16.21
C LYS A 292 14.42 8.82 16.26
N ALA A 293 14.79 8.16 15.15
CA ALA A 293 14.96 6.70 15.14
C ALA A 293 16.05 6.24 16.12
N GLY A 294 17.15 7.00 16.24
CA GLY A 294 18.24 6.74 17.17
C GLY A 294 17.85 6.77 18.65
N LEU A 295 16.71 7.36 19.00
CA LEU A 295 16.22 7.36 20.40
C LEU A 295 15.72 5.96 20.81
N ALA A 296 15.08 5.21 19.91
CA ALA A 296 14.46 3.91 20.21
C ALA A 296 15.37 2.73 19.85
N VAL A 297 16.19 2.84 18.80
CA VAL A 297 17.08 1.78 18.30
C VAL A 297 18.48 2.33 18.13
N ARG A 298 19.45 1.67 18.78
CA ARG A 298 20.86 2.06 18.72
C ARG A 298 21.56 1.54 17.46
N ASP A 299 22.70 2.13 17.14
CA ASP A 299 23.66 1.68 16.12
C ASP A 299 23.05 1.47 14.73
N LEU A 300 22.06 2.31 14.34
CA LEU A 300 21.39 2.20 13.05
C LEU A 300 22.39 2.25 11.88
N PRO A 301 22.41 1.22 11.00
CA PRO A 301 23.40 1.11 9.93
C PRO A 301 23.06 2.00 8.71
N LEU A 302 22.88 3.30 8.91
CA LEU A 302 22.43 4.25 7.89
C LEU A 302 23.34 4.33 6.65
N ARG A 303 24.61 3.90 6.76
CA ARG A 303 25.52 3.80 5.60
C ARG A 303 25.06 2.75 4.58
N GLN A 304 24.15 1.85 4.97
CA GLN A 304 23.56 0.83 4.10
C GLN A 304 22.27 1.31 3.44
N THR A 305 21.95 2.60 3.49
CA THR A 305 20.80 3.18 2.77
C THR A 305 20.96 2.95 1.27
N ILE A 306 19.95 2.35 0.65
CA ILE A 306 19.90 2.13 -0.80
C ILE A 306 18.99 3.14 -1.50
N THR A 307 17.99 3.67 -0.80
CA THR A 307 17.12 4.72 -1.32
C THR A 307 16.39 5.45 -0.19
N SER A 308 15.84 6.61 -0.50
CA SER A 308 14.85 7.32 0.30
C SER A 308 13.60 7.56 -0.51
N PHE A 309 12.45 7.67 0.14
CA PHE A 309 11.19 7.99 -0.50
C PHE A 309 10.26 8.73 0.46
N ALA A 310 9.23 9.37 -0.08
CA ALA A 310 8.18 9.97 0.72
C ALA A 310 6.80 9.53 0.24
N GLY A 311 5.85 9.46 1.18
CA GLY A 311 4.45 9.15 0.93
C GLY A 311 3.53 10.16 1.60
N LEU A 312 2.36 10.37 1.01
CA LEU A 312 1.36 11.34 1.47
C LEU A 312 0.17 10.60 2.09
N ARG A 313 -0.10 10.85 3.38
CA ARG A 313 -1.30 10.32 4.05
C ARG A 313 -2.46 11.27 3.80
N ALA A 314 -3.65 10.72 3.61
CA ALA A 314 -4.91 11.46 3.42
C ALA A 314 -5.45 11.89 4.81
N HIS A 315 -4.79 12.86 5.47
CA HIS A 315 -5.17 13.32 6.80
C HIS A 315 -6.39 14.23 6.77
N GLU A 316 -7.37 13.97 7.62
CA GLU A 316 -8.55 14.78 7.85
C GLU A 316 -8.64 15.19 9.33
N ALA A 317 -9.12 16.38 9.62
CA ALA A 317 -9.06 17.01 10.94
C ALA A 317 -9.78 16.23 12.06
N ARG A 318 -10.81 15.44 11.73
CA ARG A 318 -11.51 14.56 12.71
C ARG A 318 -10.67 13.39 13.16
N HIS A 319 -9.59 13.08 12.42
CA HIS A 319 -8.68 11.98 12.68
C HIS A 319 -9.39 10.61 12.76
N ASP A 320 -10.35 10.39 11.86
CA ASP A 320 -11.04 9.10 11.69
C ASP A 320 -11.28 8.83 10.19
N PHE A 321 -11.57 7.58 9.83
CA PHE A 321 -12.00 7.23 8.49
C PHE A 321 -13.39 7.79 8.21
N PHE A 322 -13.62 8.20 6.97
CA PHE A 322 -14.92 8.65 6.51
C PHE A 322 -15.44 7.68 5.44
N ILE A 323 -16.36 6.80 5.85
CA ILE A 323 -16.93 5.76 4.98
C ILE A 323 -18.44 5.79 5.12
N GLY A 324 -19.14 6.00 4.01
CA GLY A 324 -20.61 6.03 4.00
C GLY A 324 -21.18 6.57 2.69
N GLU A 325 -22.45 6.30 2.46
CA GLU A 325 -23.21 6.90 1.35
C GLU A 325 -23.59 8.34 1.76
N ILE A 326 -23.07 9.33 1.02
CA ILE A 326 -23.28 10.77 1.31
C ILE A 326 -24.35 11.40 0.41
N ALA A 327 -24.58 10.79 -0.74
CA ALA A 327 -25.66 11.13 -1.67
C ALA A 327 -26.15 9.84 -2.32
N PRO A 328 -27.38 9.77 -2.84
CA PRO A 328 -27.89 8.57 -3.47
C PRO A 328 -26.96 8.02 -4.55
N GLY A 329 -26.42 6.82 -4.34
CA GLY A 329 -25.45 6.17 -5.22
C GLY A 329 -24.05 6.80 -5.20
N PHE A 330 -23.67 7.55 -4.15
CA PHE A 330 -22.31 8.03 -3.97
C PHE A 330 -21.79 7.62 -2.59
N VAL A 331 -20.81 6.71 -2.57
CA VAL A 331 -20.21 6.16 -1.35
C VAL A 331 -18.79 6.66 -1.22
N ASP A 332 -18.51 7.39 -0.15
CA ASP A 332 -17.15 7.75 0.22
C ASP A 332 -16.42 6.59 0.88
N CYS A 333 -15.15 6.44 0.49
CA CYS A 333 -14.09 5.71 1.18
C CYS A 333 -12.92 6.69 1.32
N ALA A 334 -13.12 7.73 2.13
CA ALA A 334 -12.28 8.91 2.22
C ALA A 334 -11.57 9.03 3.58
N ALA A 335 -10.61 9.94 3.68
CA ALA A 335 -9.80 10.16 4.88
C ALA A 335 -9.06 8.89 5.36
N ILE A 336 -8.71 8.00 4.43
CA ILE A 336 -8.02 6.74 4.74
C ILE A 336 -6.52 7.02 4.91
N GLU A 337 -6.14 7.46 6.10
CA GLU A 337 -4.75 7.61 6.52
C GLU A 337 -4.24 6.34 7.25
N SER A 338 -3.13 6.41 7.99
CA SER A 338 -2.68 5.29 8.83
C SER A 338 -3.68 5.05 9.98
N PRO A 339 -4.17 3.80 10.14
CA PRO A 339 -3.67 2.50 9.64
C PRO A 339 -4.39 1.93 8.40
N GLY A 340 -4.71 2.70 7.41
CA GLY A 340 -5.51 2.30 6.23
C GLY A 340 -5.02 1.04 5.51
N LEU A 341 -3.70 0.81 5.41
CA LEU A 341 -3.16 -0.42 4.80
C LEU A 341 -3.61 -1.67 5.56
N SER A 342 -3.53 -1.65 6.89
CA SER A 342 -3.99 -2.74 7.77
C SER A 342 -5.49 -2.92 7.69
N SER A 343 -6.22 -1.81 7.57
CA SER A 343 -7.69 -1.77 7.60
C SER A 343 -8.31 -2.14 6.25
N ALA A 344 -7.54 -2.11 5.15
CA ALA A 344 -8.06 -2.24 3.79
C ALA A 344 -8.99 -3.46 3.58
N PRO A 345 -8.71 -4.67 4.10
CA PRO A 345 -9.63 -5.81 3.95
C PRO A 345 -11.00 -5.60 4.64
N ALA A 346 -11.01 -4.89 5.77
CA ALA A 346 -12.25 -4.58 6.49
C ALA A 346 -12.99 -3.38 5.86
N ILE A 347 -12.24 -2.39 5.35
CA ILE A 347 -12.78 -1.26 4.59
C ILE A 347 -13.52 -1.77 3.34
N GLY A 348 -12.88 -2.66 2.55
CA GLY A 348 -13.49 -3.22 1.35
C GLY A 348 -14.81 -3.93 1.65
N ALA A 349 -14.85 -4.74 2.73
CA ALA A 349 -16.07 -5.43 3.15
C ALA A 349 -17.17 -4.44 3.58
N MET A 350 -16.83 -3.41 4.37
CA MET A 350 -17.80 -2.40 4.80
C MET A 350 -18.39 -1.63 3.62
N VAL A 351 -17.56 -1.19 2.68
CA VAL A 351 -18.03 -0.50 1.46
C VAL A 351 -18.91 -1.42 0.62
N ALA A 352 -18.51 -2.69 0.48
CA ALA A 352 -19.30 -3.66 -0.26
C ALA A 352 -20.68 -3.91 0.38
N ASP A 353 -20.77 -3.95 1.72
CA ASP A 353 -22.05 -4.06 2.42
C ASP A 353 -22.95 -2.83 2.17
N ILE A 354 -22.40 -1.61 2.24
CA ILE A 354 -23.14 -0.38 1.95
C ILE A 354 -23.71 -0.39 0.52
N VAL A 355 -22.86 -0.69 -0.47
CA VAL A 355 -23.27 -0.71 -1.89
C VAL A 355 -24.25 -1.86 -2.18
N ARG A 356 -24.03 -3.04 -1.57
CA ARG A 356 -24.98 -4.18 -1.67
C ARG A 356 -26.36 -3.78 -1.21
N ASP A 357 -26.46 -3.12 -0.07
CA ASP A 357 -27.74 -2.75 0.52
C ASP A 357 -28.42 -1.62 -0.28
N SER A 358 -27.66 -0.65 -0.76
CA SER A 358 -28.16 0.46 -1.60
C SER A 358 -28.66 -0.03 -2.96
N LEU A 359 -27.92 -0.93 -3.64
CA LEU A 359 -28.26 -1.42 -4.97
C LEU A 359 -29.01 -2.77 -4.96
N HIS A 360 -29.24 -3.39 -3.81
CA HIS A 360 -29.88 -4.71 -3.65
C HIS A 360 -29.15 -5.81 -4.47
N LEU A 361 -27.80 -5.87 -4.34
CA LEU A 361 -26.97 -6.78 -5.12
C LEU A 361 -27.21 -8.25 -4.74
N LYS A 362 -27.10 -9.13 -5.75
CA LYS A 362 -27.17 -10.58 -5.58
C LYS A 362 -25.76 -11.18 -5.60
N GLU A 363 -25.52 -12.20 -4.79
CA GLU A 363 -24.25 -12.92 -4.77
C GLU A 363 -23.89 -13.48 -6.14
N ASN A 364 -22.60 -13.49 -6.43
CA ASN A 364 -22.02 -14.12 -7.63
C ASN A 364 -21.61 -15.56 -7.29
N PRO A 365 -22.34 -16.57 -7.76
CA PRO A 365 -22.03 -17.97 -7.47
C PRO A 365 -20.72 -18.45 -8.12
N ALA A 366 -20.18 -17.69 -9.08
CA ALA A 366 -18.94 -17.98 -9.77
C ALA A 366 -17.72 -17.27 -9.13
N PHE A 367 -17.89 -16.55 -8.01
CA PHE A 367 -16.81 -15.86 -7.37
C PHE A 367 -15.71 -16.83 -6.91
N ASP A 368 -14.48 -16.59 -7.39
CA ASP A 368 -13.30 -17.34 -6.97
C ASP A 368 -12.44 -16.45 -6.03
N PRO A 369 -12.37 -16.76 -4.74
CA PRO A 369 -11.62 -15.96 -3.78
C PRO A 369 -10.10 -16.04 -3.96
N THR A 370 -9.58 -17.02 -4.72
CA THR A 370 -8.17 -17.36 -4.77
C THR A 370 -7.41 -16.66 -5.89
N ARG A 371 -6.14 -16.41 -5.63
CA ARG A 371 -5.15 -15.95 -6.61
C ARG A 371 -3.82 -16.66 -6.37
N LYS A 372 -3.02 -16.83 -7.42
CA LYS A 372 -1.61 -17.22 -7.31
C LYS A 372 -0.72 -16.03 -7.65
N GLY A 373 0.29 -15.80 -6.80
CA GLY A 373 1.35 -14.82 -7.02
C GLY A 373 2.23 -15.16 -8.23
N ILE A 374 3.12 -14.25 -8.58
CA ILE A 374 4.22 -14.52 -9.51
C ILE A 374 5.11 -15.58 -8.87
N LEU A 375 5.40 -16.65 -9.61
CA LEU A 375 6.26 -17.71 -9.12
C LEU A 375 7.69 -17.17 -8.91
N ASP A 376 8.17 -17.21 -7.67
CA ASP A 376 9.56 -16.89 -7.33
C ASP A 376 10.42 -18.17 -7.35
N PRO A 377 11.32 -18.35 -8.33
CA PRO A 377 12.16 -19.53 -8.42
C PRO A 377 13.08 -19.77 -7.22
N LYS A 378 13.33 -18.73 -6.39
CA LYS A 378 14.15 -18.87 -5.17
C LYS A 378 13.49 -19.72 -4.11
N THR A 379 12.16 -19.84 -4.14
CA THR A 379 11.38 -20.67 -3.21
C THR A 379 11.40 -22.16 -3.56
N LEU A 380 11.86 -22.50 -4.77
CA LEU A 380 11.92 -23.87 -5.26
C LEU A 380 13.25 -24.53 -4.90
N ASP A 381 13.22 -25.83 -4.66
CA ASP A 381 14.44 -26.65 -4.57
C ASP A 381 15.14 -26.76 -5.96
N PHE A 382 16.34 -27.34 -5.96
CA PHE A 382 17.14 -27.44 -7.19
C PHE A 382 16.45 -28.25 -8.30
N ALA A 383 15.78 -29.35 -7.98
CA ALA A 383 15.12 -30.22 -8.96
C ALA A 383 13.89 -29.56 -9.57
N ALA A 384 13.04 -28.96 -8.73
CA ALA A 384 11.86 -28.23 -9.16
C ALA A 384 12.24 -27.00 -10.01
N ARG A 385 13.31 -26.29 -9.64
CA ARG A 385 13.83 -25.16 -10.45
C ARG A 385 14.36 -25.63 -11.81
N ALA A 386 15.10 -26.74 -11.86
CA ALA A 386 15.59 -27.30 -13.11
C ALA A 386 14.43 -27.72 -14.03
N GLU A 387 13.38 -28.29 -13.48
CA GLU A 387 12.19 -28.65 -14.25
C GLU A 387 11.42 -27.41 -14.76
N LEU A 388 11.27 -26.39 -13.92
CA LEU A 388 10.69 -25.11 -14.33
C LEU A 388 11.44 -24.48 -15.53
N ILE A 389 12.77 -24.49 -15.49
CA ILE A 389 13.63 -23.96 -16.58
C ILE A 389 13.47 -24.77 -17.86
N LYS A 390 13.30 -26.10 -17.79
CA LYS A 390 13.00 -26.92 -18.99
C LYS A 390 11.66 -26.55 -19.62
N GLN A 391 10.64 -26.30 -18.78
CA GLN A 391 9.31 -25.93 -19.24
C GLN A 391 9.28 -24.51 -19.80
N ASN A 392 9.99 -23.57 -19.15
CA ASN A 392 10.09 -22.19 -19.59
C ASN A 392 11.53 -21.66 -19.35
N PRO A 393 12.38 -21.63 -20.41
CA PRO A 393 13.77 -21.18 -20.31
C PRO A 393 13.98 -19.76 -19.79
N ALA A 394 12.95 -18.89 -19.86
CA ALA A 394 13.02 -17.53 -19.33
C ALA A 394 13.25 -17.50 -17.79
N TYR A 395 12.85 -18.53 -17.07
CA TYR A 395 13.16 -18.66 -15.64
C TYR A 395 14.63 -19.00 -15.35
N GLY A 396 15.41 -19.39 -16.37
CA GLY A 396 16.85 -19.60 -16.26
C GLY A 396 17.69 -18.35 -16.47
N GLN A 397 17.09 -17.24 -16.90
CA GLN A 397 17.78 -15.98 -17.21
C GLN A 397 17.58 -14.95 -16.10
N ILE A 398 18.62 -14.70 -15.29
CA ILE A 398 18.59 -13.68 -14.24
C ILE A 398 18.81 -12.31 -14.86
N ILE A 399 17.81 -11.44 -14.76
CA ILE A 399 17.82 -10.06 -15.26
C ILE A 399 18.27 -9.09 -14.16
N CYS A 400 17.66 -9.16 -12.97
CA CYS A 400 18.06 -8.35 -11.83
C CYS A 400 18.91 -9.18 -10.85
N ARG A 401 20.23 -8.94 -10.83
CA ARG A 401 21.16 -9.69 -9.97
C ARG A 401 21.02 -9.37 -8.49
N CYS A 402 20.69 -8.11 -8.14
CA CYS A 402 20.55 -7.68 -6.75
C CYS A 402 19.39 -8.39 -6.04
N GLU A 403 18.29 -8.61 -6.76
CA GLU A 403 17.07 -9.23 -6.25
C GLU A 403 16.86 -10.66 -6.79
N SER A 404 17.81 -11.15 -7.63
CA SER A 404 17.75 -12.46 -8.29
C SER A 404 16.45 -12.72 -9.05
N VAL A 405 15.95 -11.67 -9.76
CA VAL A 405 14.71 -11.76 -10.55
C VAL A 405 15.03 -12.24 -11.96
N THR A 406 14.25 -13.21 -12.43
CA THR A 406 14.39 -13.83 -13.75
C THR A 406 13.55 -13.12 -14.81
N GLU A 407 13.84 -13.41 -16.09
CA GLU A 407 13.02 -12.95 -17.22
C GLU A 407 11.59 -13.53 -17.14
N GLY A 408 11.45 -14.80 -16.71
CA GLY A 408 10.14 -15.45 -16.55
C GLY A 408 9.21 -14.71 -15.59
N GLU A 409 9.74 -14.22 -14.45
CA GLU A 409 8.97 -13.40 -13.51
C GLU A 409 8.55 -12.06 -14.12
N ILE A 410 9.41 -11.42 -14.91
CA ILE A 410 9.12 -10.14 -15.57
C ILE A 410 8.05 -10.33 -16.64
N VAL A 411 8.14 -11.37 -17.45
CA VAL A 411 7.14 -11.70 -18.48
C VAL A 411 5.78 -12.01 -17.82
N ASP A 412 5.75 -12.80 -16.74
CA ASP A 412 4.51 -13.04 -15.99
C ASP A 412 3.90 -11.72 -15.49
N ALA A 413 4.71 -10.81 -14.91
CA ALA A 413 4.25 -9.50 -14.43
C ALA A 413 3.62 -8.64 -15.54
N ILE A 414 4.09 -8.76 -16.78
CA ILE A 414 3.58 -8.01 -17.94
C ILE A 414 2.23 -8.56 -18.43
N HIS A 415 2.07 -9.89 -18.41
CA HIS A 415 0.88 -10.56 -18.95
C HIS A 415 -0.26 -10.76 -17.96
N ARG A 416 -0.07 -10.43 -16.68
CA ARG A 416 -1.15 -10.43 -15.69
C ARG A 416 -2.22 -9.38 -15.99
N VAL A 417 -3.37 -9.49 -15.36
CA VAL A 417 -4.47 -8.53 -15.47
C VAL A 417 -4.80 -8.02 -14.05
N PRO A 418 -4.55 -6.74 -13.77
CA PRO A 418 -3.83 -5.75 -14.59
C PRO A 418 -2.32 -6.01 -14.65
N GLY A 419 -1.71 -5.89 -15.83
CA GLY A 419 -0.29 -6.16 -16.08
C GLY A 419 0.59 -4.92 -16.06
N ALA A 420 1.92 -5.14 -15.86
CA ALA A 420 2.91 -4.07 -15.90
C ALA A 420 3.04 -3.46 -17.30
N ARG A 421 3.13 -2.11 -17.37
CA ARG A 421 3.29 -1.36 -18.63
C ARG A 421 4.49 -0.41 -18.60
N SER A 422 5.19 -0.34 -17.46
CA SER A 422 6.35 0.54 -17.26
C SER A 422 7.42 -0.16 -16.42
N LEU A 423 8.60 0.45 -16.31
CA LEU A 423 9.69 -0.07 -15.47
C LEU A 423 9.26 -0.16 -14.00
N ASP A 424 8.58 0.86 -13.48
CA ASP A 424 8.07 0.85 -12.10
C ASP A 424 6.90 -0.14 -11.91
N GLY A 425 6.12 -0.40 -12.95
CA GLY A 425 5.11 -1.47 -12.97
C GLY A 425 5.72 -2.85 -12.77
N VAL A 426 6.80 -3.17 -13.51
CA VAL A 426 7.59 -4.40 -13.33
C VAL A 426 8.24 -4.43 -11.95
N LYS A 427 8.90 -3.34 -11.56
CA LYS A 427 9.60 -3.19 -10.27
C LYS A 427 8.69 -3.49 -9.08
N ARG A 428 7.47 -2.93 -9.05
CA ARG A 428 6.52 -3.15 -7.95
C ARG A 428 5.99 -4.59 -7.87
N ARG A 429 5.91 -5.31 -9.01
CA ARG A 429 5.41 -6.70 -9.05
C ARG A 429 6.50 -7.74 -8.77
N THR A 430 7.73 -7.51 -9.24
CA THR A 430 8.82 -8.50 -9.22
C THR A 430 10.00 -8.13 -8.33
N ARG A 431 10.09 -6.87 -7.87
CA ARG A 431 11.26 -6.26 -7.22
C ARG A 431 12.46 -5.99 -8.15
N ALA A 432 12.39 -6.30 -9.45
CA ALA A 432 13.46 -5.94 -10.40
C ALA A 432 13.76 -4.43 -10.34
N GLY A 433 14.98 -4.06 -9.94
CA GLY A 433 15.37 -2.66 -9.75
C GLY A 433 15.23 -2.11 -8.32
N MET A 434 14.79 -2.90 -7.33
CA MET A 434 14.68 -2.46 -5.93
C MET A 434 15.93 -2.71 -5.08
N GLY A 435 16.89 -3.49 -5.58
CA GLY A 435 18.09 -3.81 -4.83
C GLY A 435 19.14 -2.67 -4.83
N ARG A 436 20.31 -2.96 -4.28
CA ARG A 436 21.41 -2.01 -3.99
C ARG A 436 21.75 -1.06 -5.16
N CYS A 437 21.71 -1.51 -6.41
CA CYS A 437 22.06 -0.67 -7.57
C CYS A 437 20.89 0.22 -8.04
N GLN A 438 19.69 0.10 -7.46
CA GLN A 438 18.51 0.90 -7.81
C GLN A 438 18.26 0.99 -9.33
N ALA A 439 18.17 -0.20 -9.97
CA ALA A 439 17.93 -0.39 -11.40
C ALA A 439 19.11 -0.02 -12.35
N GLY A 440 20.27 0.42 -11.81
CA GLY A 440 21.39 0.88 -12.63
C GLY A 440 21.92 -0.13 -13.67
N PHE A 441 21.69 -1.44 -13.46
CA PHE A 441 22.15 -2.50 -14.41
C PHE A 441 21.00 -3.22 -15.11
N CYS A 442 19.86 -3.40 -14.47
CA CYS A 442 18.78 -4.21 -15.04
C CYS A 442 17.82 -3.42 -15.93
N SER A 443 17.73 -2.07 -15.80
CA SER A 443 16.78 -1.24 -16.56
C SER A 443 16.80 -1.49 -18.07
N PRO A 444 17.97 -1.50 -18.78
CA PRO A 444 17.95 -1.70 -20.21
C PRO A 444 17.33 -3.04 -20.62
N ARG A 445 17.65 -4.11 -19.88
CA ARG A 445 17.09 -5.45 -20.16
C ARG A 445 15.59 -5.52 -19.84
N VAL A 446 15.13 -4.86 -18.75
CA VAL A 446 13.71 -4.78 -18.45
C VAL A 446 12.96 -3.98 -19.52
N MET A 447 13.57 -2.90 -20.07
CA MET A 447 12.99 -2.13 -21.18
C MET A 447 12.87 -2.98 -22.47
N GLU A 448 13.91 -3.76 -22.80
CA GLU A 448 13.89 -4.68 -23.96
C GLU A 448 12.75 -5.70 -23.82
N ILE A 449 12.59 -6.31 -22.64
CA ILE A 449 11.53 -7.27 -22.36
C ILE A 449 10.16 -6.60 -22.47
N LEU A 450 9.98 -5.42 -21.83
CA LEU A 450 8.72 -4.66 -21.91
C LEU A 450 8.36 -4.32 -23.36
N ALA A 451 9.31 -3.78 -24.13
CA ALA A 451 9.09 -3.43 -25.53
C ALA A 451 8.68 -4.64 -26.37
N ARG A 452 9.39 -5.76 -26.20
CA ARG A 452 9.08 -7.03 -26.88
C ARG A 452 7.68 -7.54 -26.54
N GLU A 453 7.36 -7.65 -25.26
CA GLU A 453 6.10 -8.24 -24.79
C GLU A 453 4.88 -7.34 -25.08
N LEU A 454 5.08 -6.02 -25.12
CA LEU A 454 4.03 -5.06 -25.46
C LEU A 454 3.92 -4.77 -26.96
N GLY A 455 4.90 -5.20 -27.75
CA GLY A 455 4.94 -4.95 -29.20
C GLY A 455 5.14 -3.46 -29.57
N VAL A 456 5.90 -2.72 -28.75
CA VAL A 456 6.17 -1.28 -28.94
C VAL A 456 7.67 -1.02 -29.07
N ASP A 457 8.05 0.17 -29.58
CA ASP A 457 9.45 0.59 -29.59
C ASP A 457 9.95 0.88 -28.17
N GLN A 458 11.25 0.67 -27.92
CA GLN A 458 11.85 0.95 -26.60
C GLN A 458 11.70 2.42 -26.17
N SER A 459 11.65 3.36 -27.11
CA SER A 459 11.42 4.78 -26.84
C SER A 459 10.01 5.08 -26.29
N GLU A 460 9.08 4.16 -26.47
CA GLU A 460 7.73 4.27 -25.89
C GLU A 460 7.67 3.81 -24.44
N ILE A 461 8.66 3.04 -23.97
CA ILE A 461 8.68 2.55 -22.58
C ILE A 461 8.97 3.72 -21.64
N THR A 462 8.09 3.85 -20.64
CA THR A 462 8.18 4.86 -19.59
C THR A 462 8.78 4.29 -18.30
N LYS A 463 9.30 5.17 -17.47
CA LYS A 463 9.68 4.80 -16.11
C LYS A 463 8.42 4.50 -15.25
N SER A 464 7.41 5.37 -15.31
CA SER A 464 6.21 5.31 -14.44
C SER A 464 4.98 5.95 -15.10
N GLY A 465 4.78 5.77 -16.41
CA GLY A 465 3.68 6.37 -17.18
C GLY A 465 3.91 7.84 -17.55
N GLY A 466 2.92 8.43 -18.20
CA GLY A 466 2.93 9.83 -18.62
C GLY A 466 4.18 10.20 -19.43
N ASN A 467 4.80 11.32 -19.12
CA ASN A 467 5.99 11.84 -19.81
C ASN A 467 7.33 11.30 -19.25
N SER A 468 7.31 10.21 -18.46
CA SER A 468 8.53 9.67 -17.83
C SER A 468 9.37 8.78 -18.77
N LYS A 469 9.47 9.12 -20.05
CA LYS A 469 10.32 8.42 -21.03
C LYS A 469 11.79 8.49 -20.63
N ILE A 470 12.52 7.38 -20.78
CA ILE A 470 13.97 7.30 -20.53
C ILE A 470 14.73 7.58 -21.81
N ILE A 471 14.25 7.05 -22.93
CA ILE A 471 14.81 7.31 -24.25
C ILE A 471 14.02 8.46 -24.88
N VAL A 472 14.68 9.59 -25.10
CA VAL A 472 14.06 10.81 -25.63
C VAL A 472 14.42 11.08 -27.11
N GLY A 473 15.29 10.25 -27.69
CA GLY A 473 15.71 10.34 -29.09
C GLY A 473 16.94 9.47 -29.34
N THR A 474 17.38 9.44 -30.61
CA THR A 474 18.58 8.73 -31.06
C THR A 474 19.71 9.71 -31.36
N ASN A 475 20.96 9.33 -31.04
CA ASN A 475 22.12 10.19 -31.25
C ASN A 475 22.46 10.39 -32.75
N LYS A 476 21.85 9.59 -33.63
CA LYS A 476 22.20 9.58 -35.07
C LYS A 476 21.22 10.36 -35.95
N ASP A 477 20.09 10.79 -35.42
CA ASP A 477 19.06 11.51 -36.20
C ASP A 477 19.31 13.01 -36.27
N THR A 478 20.44 13.48 -35.73
CA THR A 478 20.84 14.90 -35.69
C THR A 478 22.01 15.23 -36.64
N PHE A 479 22.35 14.32 -37.55
CA PHE A 479 23.40 14.56 -38.54
C PHE A 479 22.87 14.47 -39.96
#